data_329987a0d0fed5f2ef62eddee9351166
#
_entry.id   329987a0d0fed5f2ef62eddee9351166
#
_cell.length_a   1.000
_cell.length_b   1.000
_cell.length_c   1.000
_cell.angle_alpha   90.00
_cell.angle_beta   90.00
_cell.angle_gamma   90.00
#
_symmetry.space_group_name_H-M   'P 1'
#
loop_
_entity.id
_entity.type
_entity.pdbx_description
1 polymer ?
#
loop_
_entity_poly.entity_id
_entity_poly.type
_entity_poly.pdbx_seq_one_letter_code
_entity_poly.pdbx_strand_id
1 'polypeptide(L)'
;MAIFTLTNVTLTLLALYIGKRVYWEITIGSHLRNLAKQHGCLPAKMRQTPFTFGTGFWWGQIKAVKSHRLLPFMAQSFKEVQGDTRRHFVLGTEWFITQDPENVKTILATNFGDWSIGQQRIKEMSSFLGYGIFVNEGPAWKHSREMLRPCFEKSVLANTQLLEHHTQKLFALLPQDGQTVDLQPLLHDLAMDIATDLLFGKSTDALNQDENDHAIKDFCEAFNYASNPFEREAFKKWGVIALFLPDRFNSAKKKHVKAMQDFVDHIIATRNSMPEEERNEKQRYNLISALSEHTQDHMRIRSETLNVLLAGRDTVASLLSNILWELPRHSQILDSLRNEIQDVCGTDLPSYEQLKSMRYLRAIVNESQRLYPIVPANSREAIVDTFLPRGGGPDGTAPILVPKGSYVAYHSYSMQRRTDLFGDDADVFRPERWLESRFRPGWAFVPFSGGPRVCIGQNLALFETMYVVARFVQEFDLSTRDADPWQEKLSITCMGLNGCKVGLTAREKE
;
A
#
# COMPACT_ATOMS: atom_id res chain seq x y z
N MET A 1 -25.85 -45.69 -25.48
CA MET A 1 -24.79 -45.02 -26.24
C MET A 1 -24.20 -43.82 -25.47
N ALA A 2 -24.95 -42.86 -24.96
CA ALA A 2 -24.46 -41.68 -24.24
C ALA A 2 -23.63 -42.00 -22.97
N ILE A 3 -24.04 -43.01 -22.17
CA ILE A 3 -23.31 -43.42 -20.96
C ILE A 3 -21.94 -43.99 -21.27
N PHE A 4 -21.83 -44.77 -22.37
CA PHE A 4 -20.57 -45.37 -22.82
C PHE A 4 -19.56 -44.30 -23.31
N THR A 5 -20.08 -43.26 -23.96
CA THR A 5 -19.24 -42.11 -24.39
C THR A 5 -18.78 -41.24 -23.21
N LEU A 6 -19.62 -41.02 -22.21
CA LEU A 6 -19.25 -40.26 -21.00
C LEU A 6 -18.18 -40.98 -20.20
N THR A 7 -18.33 -42.30 -20.04
CA THR A 7 -17.34 -43.15 -19.35
C THR A 7 -15.99 -43.13 -20.08
N ASN A 8 -16.00 -43.22 -21.42
CA ASN A 8 -14.77 -43.17 -22.20
C ASN A 8 -14.08 -41.79 -22.10
N VAL A 9 -14.85 -40.72 -22.14
CA VAL A 9 -14.32 -39.34 -21.94
C VAL A 9 -13.71 -39.20 -20.56
N THR A 10 -14.39 -39.69 -19.51
CA THR A 10 -13.89 -39.62 -18.13
C THR A 10 -12.60 -40.44 -17.98
N LEU A 11 -12.54 -41.66 -18.51
CA LEU A 11 -11.35 -42.50 -18.49
C LEU A 11 -10.18 -41.87 -19.25
N THR A 12 -10.45 -41.26 -20.41
CA THR A 12 -9.43 -40.56 -21.20
C THR A 12 -8.88 -39.36 -20.42
N LEU A 13 -9.74 -38.55 -19.81
CA LEU A 13 -9.33 -37.42 -18.98
C LEU A 13 -8.51 -37.87 -17.76
N LEU A 14 -8.93 -38.97 -17.11
CA LEU A 14 -8.19 -39.58 -16.01
C LEU A 14 -6.80 -40.08 -16.45
N ALA A 15 -6.73 -40.78 -17.58
CA ALA A 15 -5.47 -41.28 -18.14
C ALA A 15 -4.53 -40.12 -18.50
N LEU A 16 -5.05 -39.04 -19.11
CA LEU A 16 -4.27 -37.83 -19.39
C LEU A 16 -3.80 -37.14 -18.11
N TYR A 17 -4.65 -37.07 -17.09
CA TYR A 17 -4.26 -36.52 -15.79
C TYR A 17 -3.15 -37.36 -15.13
N ILE A 18 -3.29 -38.69 -15.09
CA ILE A 18 -2.28 -39.61 -14.54
C ILE A 18 -0.98 -39.50 -15.35
N GLY A 19 -1.05 -39.54 -16.68
CA GLY A 19 0.12 -39.38 -17.55
C GLY A 19 0.85 -38.06 -17.32
N LYS A 20 0.12 -36.95 -17.24
CA LYS A 20 0.67 -35.63 -16.90
C LYS A 20 1.31 -35.64 -15.52
N ARG A 21 0.68 -36.28 -14.53
CA ARG A 21 1.20 -36.36 -13.18
C ARG A 21 2.47 -37.20 -13.10
N VAL A 22 2.52 -38.35 -13.76
CA VAL A 22 3.71 -39.21 -13.83
C VAL A 22 4.85 -38.47 -14.55
N TYR A 23 4.56 -37.84 -15.67
CA TYR A 23 5.56 -37.02 -16.39
C TYR A 23 6.12 -35.92 -15.49
N TRP A 24 5.25 -35.20 -14.78
CA TRP A 24 5.65 -34.14 -13.84
C TRP A 24 6.53 -34.72 -12.71
N GLU A 25 6.15 -35.85 -12.12
CA GLU A 25 6.90 -36.47 -11.02
C GLU A 25 8.32 -36.94 -11.46
N ILE A 26 8.44 -37.48 -12.67
CA ILE A 26 9.73 -37.96 -13.20
C ILE A 26 10.64 -36.77 -13.60
N THR A 27 10.07 -35.67 -14.10
CA THR A 27 10.82 -34.50 -14.59
C THR A 27 10.94 -33.42 -13.52
N ILE A 28 9.95 -32.56 -13.43
CA ILE A 28 9.96 -31.38 -12.56
C ILE A 28 9.99 -31.78 -11.07
N GLY A 29 9.15 -32.72 -10.67
CA GLY A 29 9.06 -33.17 -9.27
C GLY A 29 10.35 -33.83 -8.76
N SER A 30 11.01 -34.62 -9.61
CA SER A 30 12.33 -35.20 -9.29
C SER A 30 13.39 -34.11 -9.14
N HIS A 31 13.45 -33.15 -10.05
CA HIS A 31 14.36 -32.00 -9.96
C HIS A 31 14.16 -31.23 -8.66
N LEU A 32 12.91 -30.83 -8.35
CA LEU A 32 12.59 -30.05 -7.14
C LEU A 32 12.94 -30.81 -5.86
N ARG A 33 12.68 -32.13 -5.79
CA ARG A 33 13.07 -32.94 -4.63
C ARG A 33 14.57 -33.01 -4.45
N ASN A 34 15.33 -33.16 -5.52
CA ASN A 34 16.79 -33.17 -5.46
C ASN A 34 17.33 -31.82 -5.01
N LEU A 35 16.80 -30.73 -5.56
CA LEU A 35 17.15 -29.37 -5.17
C LEU A 35 16.84 -29.09 -3.70
N ALA A 36 15.63 -29.47 -3.24
CA ALA A 36 15.24 -29.36 -1.84
C ALA A 36 16.19 -30.12 -0.92
N LYS A 37 16.56 -31.36 -1.28
CA LYS A 37 17.49 -32.19 -0.51
C LYS A 37 18.90 -31.58 -0.45
N GLN A 38 19.40 -31.06 -1.58
CA GLN A 38 20.72 -30.41 -1.65
C GLN A 38 20.82 -29.19 -0.72
N HIS A 39 19.73 -28.43 -0.58
CA HIS A 39 19.68 -27.22 0.25
C HIS A 39 19.09 -27.45 1.64
N GLY A 40 18.81 -28.70 2.03
CA GLY A 40 18.23 -29.00 3.35
C GLY A 40 16.82 -28.46 3.55
N CYS A 41 16.09 -28.21 2.46
CA CYS A 41 14.74 -27.68 2.52
C CYS A 41 13.74 -28.70 3.03
N LEU A 42 12.87 -28.24 3.93
CA LEU A 42 11.73 -29.01 4.42
C LEU A 42 10.42 -28.34 4.01
N PRO A 43 9.31 -29.10 3.89
CA PRO A 43 8.02 -28.54 3.54
C PRO A 43 7.55 -27.50 4.56
N ALA A 44 6.96 -26.40 4.06
CA ALA A 44 6.25 -25.46 4.92
C ALA A 44 4.98 -26.09 5.48
N LYS A 45 4.59 -25.65 6.67
CA LYS A 45 3.33 -26.05 7.30
C LYS A 45 2.15 -25.72 6.41
N MET A 46 1.18 -26.62 6.35
CA MET A 46 -0.05 -26.44 5.59
C MET A 46 -1.23 -26.43 6.55
N ARG A 47 -2.09 -25.42 6.40
CA ARG A 47 -3.34 -25.41 7.16
C ARG A 47 -4.19 -26.60 6.72
N GLN A 48 -4.53 -27.47 7.67
CA GLN A 48 -5.50 -28.52 7.40
C GLN A 48 -6.87 -27.91 7.24
N THR A 49 -7.48 -28.10 6.09
CA THR A 49 -8.89 -27.75 5.87
C THR A 49 -9.69 -29.03 5.70
N PRO A 50 -10.91 -29.11 6.28
CA PRO A 50 -11.73 -30.30 6.17
C PRO A 50 -12.18 -30.62 4.73
N PHE A 51 -11.99 -29.68 3.80
CA PHE A 51 -12.30 -29.83 2.39
C PHE A 51 -11.02 -29.90 1.56
N THR A 52 -10.93 -30.93 0.71
CA THR A 52 -9.88 -31.07 -0.28
C THR A 52 -9.84 -29.82 -1.21
N PHE A 53 -8.65 -29.46 -1.71
CA PHE A 53 -8.39 -28.31 -2.58
C PHE A 53 -8.38 -26.91 -1.95
N GLY A 54 -8.35 -26.75 -0.62
CA GLY A 54 -8.21 -25.46 0.04
C GLY A 54 -9.46 -24.58 0.02
N THR A 55 -10.61 -25.09 -0.42
CA THR A 55 -11.87 -24.35 -0.56
C THR A 55 -12.36 -23.75 0.75
N GLY A 56 -12.18 -24.44 1.88
CA GLY A 56 -12.60 -23.93 3.20
C GLY A 56 -11.86 -22.65 3.61
N PHE A 57 -10.54 -22.55 3.32
CA PHE A 57 -9.78 -21.33 3.56
C PHE A 57 -10.25 -20.19 2.65
N TRP A 58 -10.55 -20.47 1.40
CA TRP A 58 -11.08 -19.53 0.42
C TRP A 58 -12.41 -18.91 0.85
N TRP A 59 -13.35 -19.75 1.30
CA TRP A 59 -14.61 -19.28 1.85
C TRP A 59 -14.43 -18.42 3.11
N GLY A 60 -13.48 -18.80 3.98
CA GLY A 60 -13.10 -18.00 5.14
C GLY A 60 -12.57 -16.62 4.75
N GLN A 61 -11.69 -16.55 3.75
CA GLN A 61 -11.18 -15.27 3.21
C GLN A 61 -12.30 -14.41 2.62
N ILE A 62 -13.19 -14.98 1.80
CA ILE A 62 -14.32 -14.25 1.20
C ILE A 62 -15.22 -13.66 2.30
N LYS A 63 -15.53 -14.45 3.33
CA LYS A 63 -16.31 -13.96 4.48
C LYS A 63 -15.56 -12.85 5.23
N ALA A 64 -14.27 -13.02 5.46
CA ALA A 64 -13.44 -12.04 6.14
C ALA A 64 -13.31 -10.72 5.36
N VAL A 65 -13.17 -10.76 4.02
CA VAL A 65 -13.19 -9.57 3.16
C VAL A 65 -14.53 -8.85 3.27
N LYS A 66 -15.66 -9.57 3.16
CA LYS A 66 -16.99 -8.98 3.24
C LYS A 66 -17.31 -8.35 4.61
N SER A 67 -16.71 -8.86 5.67
CA SER A 67 -16.86 -8.33 7.03
C SER A 67 -15.75 -7.37 7.45
N HIS A 68 -14.88 -6.95 6.54
CA HIS A 68 -13.73 -6.08 6.81
C HIS A 68 -12.83 -6.61 7.94
N ARG A 69 -12.54 -7.92 7.94
CA ARG A 69 -11.73 -8.63 8.95
C ARG A 69 -10.68 -9.56 8.33
N LEU A 70 -10.22 -9.26 7.11
CA LEU A 70 -9.23 -10.09 6.41
C LEU A 70 -7.89 -10.08 7.14
N LEU A 71 -7.44 -8.92 7.64
CA LEU A 71 -6.14 -8.81 8.32
C LEU A 71 -6.09 -9.63 9.62
N PRO A 72 -7.05 -9.51 10.56
CA PRO A 72 -7.11 -10.38 11.72
C PRO A 72 -7.29 -11.87 11.36
N PHE A 73 -8.11 -12.18 10.34
CA PHE A 73 -8.28 -13.56 9.86
C PHE A 73 -6.95 -14.14 9.38
N MET A 74 -6.16 -13.37 8.65
CA MET A 74 -4.84 -13.80 8.18
C MET A 74 -3.86 -13.96 9.34
N ALA A 75 -3.85 -13.04 10.31
CA ALA A 75 -3.03 -13.14 11.51
C ALA A 75 -3.38 -14.38 12.35
N GLN A 76 -4.67 -14.63 12.56
CA GLN A 76 -5.14 -15.80 13.27
C GLN A 76 -4.71 -17.12 12.61
N SER A 77 -4.65 -17.15 11.29
CA SER A 77 -4.26 -18.34 10.55
C SER A 77 -2.79 -18.73 10.72
N PHE A 78 -1.88 -17.82 11.09
CA PHE A 78 -0.51 -18.14 11.50
C PHE A 78 -0.49 -18.82 12.88
N LYS A 79 -1.32 -18.34 13.82
CA LYS A 79 -1.47 -18.94 15.15
C LYS A 79 -2.01 -20.37 15.04
N GLU A 80 -3.01 -20.62 14.17
CA GLU A 80 -3.60 -21.94 13.96
C GLU A 80 -2.61 -22.98 13.41
N VAL A 81 -1.72 -22.58 12.50
CA VAL A 81 -0.67 -23.50 11.99
C VAL A 81 0.57 -23.54 12.88
N GLN A 82 0.63 -22.70 13.90
CA GLN A 82 1.81 -22.57 14.80
C GLN A 82 3.11 -22.39 14.00
N GLY A 83 3.11 -21.44 13.07
CA GLY A 83 4.27 -21.19 12.21
C GLY A 83 4.18 -19.86 11.46
N ASP A 84 5.36 -19.27 11.23
CA ASP A 84 5.49 -17.94 10.60
C ASP A 84 5.47 -17.98 9.07
N THR A 85 5.51 -19.16 8.49
CA THR A 85 5.36 -19.37 7.04
C THR A 85 4.47 -20.57 6.80
N ARG A 86 3.53 -20.43 5.88
CA ARG A 86 2.56 -21.47 5.52
C ARG A 86 2.37 -21.55 4.02
N ARG A 87 1.98 -22.72 3.56
CA ARG A 87 1.76 -23.05 2.15
C ARG A 87 0.28 -23.24 1.87
N HIS A 88 -0.15 -22.77 0.70
CA HIS A 88 -1.50 -22.94 0.18
C HIS A 88 -1.46 -23.25 -1.32
N PHE A 89 -2.52 -23.91 -1.80
CA PHE A 89 -2.80 -24.03 -3.22
C PHE A 89 -4.03 -23.21 -3.56
N VAL A 90 -3.89 -22.34 -4.58
CA VAL A 90 -5.00 -21.52 -5.07
C VAL A 90 -5.08 -21.72 -6.58
N LEU A 91 -6.16 -22.35 -7.06
CA LEU A 91 -6.42 -22.60 -8.49
C LEU A 91 -5.23 -23.24 -9.23
N GLY A 92 -4.54 -24.17 -8.59
CA GLY A 92 -3.40 -24.89 -9.16
C GLY A 92 -2.04 -24.16 -9.04
N THR A 93 -2.02 -22.95 -8.52
CA THR A 93 -0.80 -22.20 -8.21
C THR A 93 -0.43 -22.35 -6.74
N GLU A 94 0.85 -22.52 -6.48
CA GLU A 94 1.38 -22.62 -5.12
C GLU A 94 1.62 -21.23 -4.54
N TRP A 95 1.11 -21.00 -3.32
CA TRP A 95 1.25 -19.77 -2.57
C TRP A 95 1.89 -20.05 -1.23
N PHE A 96 2.91 -19.27 -0.91
CA PHE A 96 3.47 -19.18 0.42
C PHE A 96 3.06 -17.86 1.05
N ILE A 97 2.75 -17.87 2.34
CA ILE A 97 2.43 -16.64 3.07
C ILE A 97 3.33 -16.63 4.31
N THR A 98 4.09 -15.56 4.49
CA THR A 98 5.07 -15.43 5.57
C THR A 98 4.89 -14.14 6.37
N GLN A 99 5.17 -14.22 7.66
CA GLN A 99 5.36 -13.11 8.59
C GLN A 99 6.77 -13.14 9.22
N ASP A 100 7.69 -13.90 8.64
CA ASP A 100 9.06 -14.02 9.12
C ASP A 100 9.93 -12.90 8.52
N PRO A 101 10.65 -12.10 9.35
CA PRO A 101 11.49 -10.98 8.87
C PRO A 101 12.64 -11.40 7.95
N GLU A 102 13.26 -12.58 8.17
CA GLU A 102 14.36 -13.06 7.32
C GLU A 102 13.86 -13.48 5.94
N ASN A 103 12.65 -14.06 5.87
CA ASN A 103 12.00 -14.33 4.59
C ASN A 103 11.66 -13.04 3.86
N VAL A 104 11.14 -12.02 4.57
CA VAL A 104 10.84 -10.70 3.99
C VAL A 104 12.12 -10.06 3.43
N LYS A 105 13.22 -10.10 4.19
CA LYS A 105 14.54 -9.63 3.76
C LYS A 105 15.02 -10.36 2.50
N THR A 106 14.86 -11.68 2.47
CA THR A 106 15.27 -12.51 1.33
C THR A 106 14.52 -12.12 0.06
N ILE A 107 13.19 -11.96 0.16
CA ILE A 107 12.33 -11.59 -0.96
C ILE A 107 12.62 -10.17 -1.48
N LEU A 108 12.85 -9.23 -0.56
CA LEU A 108 12.96 -7.82 -0.91
C LEU A 108 14.38 -7.36 -1.23
N ALA A 109 15.39 -8.04 -0.68
CA ALA A 109 16.77 -7.58 -0.77
C ALA A 109 17.76 -8.67 -1.17
N THR A 110 17.94 -9.72 -0.36
CA THR A 110 19.04 -10.67 -0.53
C THR A 110 18.98 -11.40 -1.87
N ASN A 111 17.80 -11.93 -2.24
CA ASN A 111 17.58 -12.65 -3.49
C ASN A 111 16.65 -11.85 -4.42
N PHE A 112 16.75 -10.54 -4.41
CA PHE A 112 15.85 -9.64 -5.17
C PHE A 112 15.67 -10.04 -6.64
N GLY A 113 16.73 -10.55 -7.28
CA GLY A 113 16.73 -10.95 -8.68
C GLY A 113 15.87 -12.18 -8.99
N ASP A 114 15.51 -12.99 -7.98
CA ASP A 114 14.71 -14.21 -8.14
C ASP A 114 13.20 -13.93 -8.22
N TRP A 115 12.79 -12.68 -8.00
CA TRP A 115 11.40 -12.30 -7.77
C TRP A 115 10.89 -11.24 -8.74
N SER A 116 9.69 -11.47 -9.25
CA SER A 116 8.85 -10.51 -10.01
C SER A 116 7.76 -9.92 -9.10
N ILE A 117 7.21 -8.77 -9.49
CA ILE A 117 5.98 -8.25 -8.87
C ILE A 117 4.74 -9.10 -9.22
N GLY A 118 4.85 -10.00 -10.18
CA GLY A 118 3.84 -10.96 -10.63
C GLY A 118 3.02 -10.49 -11.82
N GLN A 119 2.82 -11.41 -12.78
CA GLN A 119 2.14 -11.11 -14.05
C GLN A 119 0.69 -10.64 -13.86
N GLN A 120 -0.01 -11.20 -12.87
CA GLN A 120 -1.39 -10.79 -12.57
C GLN A 120 -1.45 -9.33 -12.11
N ARG A 121 -0.53 -8.92 -11.22
CA ARG A 121 -0.43 -7.54 -10.77
C ARG A 121 -0.09 -6.58 -11.91
N ILE A 122 0.87 -6.96 -12.76
CA ILE A 122 1.24 -6.17 -13.94
C ILE A 122 0.01 -5.92 -14.81
N LYS A 123 -0.74 -6.97 -15.14
CA LYS A 123 -1.96 -6.88 -15.95
C LYS A 123 -3.02 -5.97 -15.34
N GLU A 124 -3.31 -6.13 -14.05
CA GLU A 124 -4.33 -5.33 -13.36
C GLU A 124 -3.95 -3.87 -13.26
N MET A 125 -2.71 -3.57 -12.85
CA MET A 125 -2.26 -2.19 -12.65
C MET A 125 -1.96 -1.47 -13.97
N SER A 126 -1.38 -2.14 -14.99
CA SER A 126 -1.13 -1.51 -16.29
C SER A 126 -2.40 -1.03 -16.96
N SER A 127 -3.54 -1.69 -16.69
CA SER A 127 -4.82 -1.35 -17.30
C SER A 127 -5.32 0.07 -16.93
N PHE A 128 -4.88 0.64 -15.81
CA PHE A 128 -5.27 1.99 -15.40
C PHE A 128 -4.08 2.95 -15.18
N LEU A 129 -2.93 2.46 -14.70
CA LEU A 129 -1.74 3.29 -14.49
C LEU A 129 -0.82 3.38 -15.71
N GLY A 130 -1.01 2.50 -16.70
CA GLY A 130 0.00 2.34 -17.75
C GLY A 130 1.29 1.67 -17.24
N TYR A 131 2.37 1.81 -17.98
CA TYR A 131 3.68 1.19 -17.68
C TYR A 131 4.61 2.21 -16.99
N GLY A 132 4.46 2.35 -15.67
CA GLY A 132 5.29 3.19 -14.80
C GLY A 132 5.99 2.39 -13.69
N ILE A 133 6.51 3.08 -12.69
CA ILE A 133 7.36 2.51 -11.63
C ILE A 133 6.73 1.32 -10.88
N PHE A 134 5.40 1.25 -10.73
CA PHE A 134 4.72 0.15 -10.06
C PHE A 134 4.51 -1.09 -10.93
N VAL A 135 4.56 -0.92 -12.25
CA VAL A 135 4.18 -1.94 -13.23
C VAL A 135 5.41 -2.51 -13.93
N ASN A 136 6.42 -1.67 -14.16
CA ASN A 136 7.64 -2.06 -14.85
C ASN A 136 8.53 -3.00 -14.02
N GLU A 137 9.29 -3.84 -14.72
CA GLU A 137 10.28 -4.75 -14.14
C GLU A 137 11.65 -4.60 -14.80
N GLY A 138 12.67 -5.16 -14.16
CA GLY A 138 14.04 -5.19 -14.70
C GLY A 138 14.55 -3.81 -15.12
N PRO A 139 15.14 -3.69 -16.32
CA PRO A 139 15.70 -2.43 -16.83
C PRO A 139 14.65 -1.32 -16.97
N ALA A 140 13.41 -1.66 -17.38
CA ALA A 140 12.33 -0.67 -17.53
C ALA A 140 11.94 -0.04 -16.19
N TRP A 141 11.88 -0.84 -15.10
CA TRP A 141 11.67 -0.33 -13.75
C TRP A 141 12.85 0.54 -13.27
N LYS A 142 14.08 0.11 -13.53
CA LYS A 142 15.27 0.89 -13.17
C LYS A 142 15.24 2.26 -13.83
N HIS A 143 14.90 2.31 -15.10
CA HIS A 143 14.75 3.56 -15.86
C HIS A 143 13.63 4.47 -15.29
N SER A 144 12.43 3.91 -14.97
CA SER A 144 11.38 4.67 -14.27
C SER A 144 11.88 5.29 -12.97
N ARG A 145 12.60 4.49 -12.18
CA ARG A 145 13.12 4.93 -10.88
C ARG A 145 14.17 6.03 -11.02
N GLU A 146 15.05 5.94 -12.00
CA GLU A 146 16.08 6.95 -12.30
C GLU A 146 15.45 8.28 -12.74
N MET A 147 14.44 8.24 -13.61
CA MET A 147 13.72 9.44 -14.05
C MET A 147 12.95 10.13 -12.91
N LEU A 148 12.38 9.35 -11.99
CA LEU A 148 11.59 9.89 -10.88
C LEU A 148 12.44 10.40 -9.72
N ARG A 149 13.68 9.91 -9.56
CA ARG A 149 14.52 10.19 -8.38
C ARG A 149 14.72 11.68 -8.11
N PRO A 150 15.01 12.55 -9.10
CA PRO A 150 15.21 13.98 -8.86
C PRO A 150 13.97 14.65 -8.24
N CYS A 151 12.77 14.14 -8.53
CA CYS A 151 11.51 14.69 -8.02
C CYS A 151 11.33 14.49 -6.50
N PHE A 152 12.14 13.65 -5.88
CA PHE A 152 12.10 13.35 -4.46
C PHE A 152 13.37 13.80 -3.73
N GLU A 153 14.12 14.73 -4.30
CA GLU A 153 15.30 15.32 -3.68
C GLU A 153 14.92 16.39 -2.64
N LYS A 154 15.85 16.66 -1.71
CA LYS A 154 15.61 17.53 -0.55
C LYS A 154 15.11 18.93 -0.92
N SER A 155 15.57 19.51 -2.02
CA SER A 155 15.14 20.83 -2.51
C SER A 155 13.66 20.91 -2.84
N VAL A 156 13.08 19.82 -3.33
CA VAL A 156 11.64 19.70 -3.62
C VAL A 156 10.84 19.45 -2.35
N LEU A 157 11.41 18.65 -1.42
CA LEU A 157 10.76 18.27 -0.17
C LEU A 157 10.60 19.44 0.81
N ALA A 158 11.48 20.44 0.79
CA ALA A 158 11.50 21.53 1.75
C ALA A 158 10.42 22.62 1.50
N ASN A 159 9.47 22.39 0.61
CA ASN A 159 8.43 23.37 0.28
C ASN A 159 7.30 23.39 1.31
N THR A 160 7.59 23.94 2.50
CA THR A 160 6.59 24.13 3.57
C THR A 160 5.46 25.07 3.17
N GLN A 161 5.70 26.03 2.27
CA GLN A 161 4.69 26.99 1.82
C GLN A 161 3.55 26.30 1.07
N LEU A 162 3.86 25.30 0.23
CA LEU A 162 2.85 24.50 -0.47
C LEU A 162 2.01 23.72 0.53
N LEU A 163 2.63 23.05 1.49
CA LEU A 163 1.92 22.28 2.52
C LEU A 163 1.03 23.18 3.36
N GLU A 164 1.56 24.34 3.81
CA GLU A 164 0.78 25.29 4.60
C GLU A 164 -0.42 25.84 3.81
N HIS A 165 -0.25 26.19 2.56
CA HIS A 165 -1.33 26.69 1.72
C HIS A 165 -2.53 25.73 1.69
N HIS A 166 -2.29 24.44 1.43
CA HIS A 166 -3.37 23.46 1.39
C HIS A 166 -3.88 23.08 2.79
N THR A 167 -3.01 23.07 3.80
CA THR A 167 -3.41 22.82 5.20
C THR A 167 -4.34 23.93 5.71
N GLN A 168 -4.06 25.20 5.39
CA GLN A 168 -4.94 26.31 5.75
C GLN A 168 -6.29 26.24 5.04
N LYS A 169 -6.33 25.83 3.77
CA LYS A 169 -7.60 25.57 3.09
C LYS A 169 -8.41 24.50 3.81
N LEU A 170 -7.78 23.40 4.23
CA LEU A 170 -8.45 22.37 5.01
C LEU A 170 -8.98 22.97 6.32
N PHE A 171 -8.15 23.69 7.08
CA PHE A 171 -8.55 24.28 8.37
C PHE A 171 -9.73 25.23 8.27
N ALA A 172 -9.84 25.96 7.17
CA ALA A 172 -10.99 26.86 6.93
C ALA A 172 -12.33 26.11 6.77
N LEU A 173 -12.30 24.82 6.44
CA LEU A 173 -13.49 23.97 6.30
C LEU A 173 -13.87 23.26 7.62
N LEU A 174 -12.98 23.26 8.64
CA LEU A 174 -13.18 22.49 9.84
C LEU A 174 -14.00 23.28 10.88
N PRO A 175 -14.92 22.59 11.61
CA PRO A 175 -15.57 23.18 12.78
C PRO A 175 -14.54 23.47 13.86
N GLN A 176 -14.69 24.60 14.57
CA GLN A 176 -13.76 25.04 15.60
C GLN A 176 -14.39 25.03 17.00
N ASP A 177 -15.62 24.56 17.12
CA ASP A 177 -16.46 24.60 18.30
C ASP A 177 -16.66 23.23 18.99
N GLY A 178 -15.87 22.24 18.60
CA GLY A 178 -15.96 20.87 19.13
C GLY A 178 -17.02 20.00 18.45
N GLN A 179 -17.70 20.48 17.42
CA GLN A 179 -18.60 19.62 16.63
C GLN A 179 -17.83 18.46 15.98
N THR A 180 -18.56 17.37 15.75
CA THR A 180 -17.99 16.17 15.13
C THR A 180 -17.75 16.37 13.66
N VAL A 181 -16.53 16.09 13.21
CA VAL A 181 -16.15 16.04 11.79
C VAL A 181 -15.49 14.71 11.46
N ASP A 182 -15.76 14.16 10.28
CA ASP A 182 -15.00 13.03 9.73
C ASP A 182 -13.85 13.59 8.89
N LEU A 183 -12.65 13.51 9.42
CA LEU A 183 -11.45 14.01 8.75
C LEU A 183 -11.01 13.14 7.56
N GLN A 184 -11.37 11.84 7.51
CA GLN A 184 -10.83 10.93 6.50
C GLN A 184 -11.11 11.39 5.06
N PRO A 185 -12.33 11.75 4.64
CA PRO A 185 -12.57 12.28 3.30
C PRO A 185 -11.77 13.55 3.02
N LEU A 186 -11.76 14.50 3.95
CA LEU A 186 -11.06 15.77 3.81
C LEU A 186 -9.54 15.61 3.69
N LEU A 187 -8.96 14.61 4.40
CA LEU A 187 -7.54 14.27 4.29
C LEU A 187 -7.21 13.63 2.93
N HIS A 188 -8.14 12.90 2.32
CA HIS A 188 -7.97 12.41 0.95
C HIS A 188 -8.00 13.56 -0.08
N ASP A 189 -8.85 14.56 0.13
CA ASP A 189 -8.91 15.75 -0.71
C ASP A 189 -7.66 16.62 -0.52
N LEU A 190 -7.22 16.83 0.73
CA LEU A 190 -5.94 17.50 1.04
C LEU A 190 -4.75 16.81 0.32
N ALA A 191 -4.64 15.49 0.44
CA ALA A 191 -3.56 14.74 -0.19
C ALA A 191 -3.66 14.78 -1.72
N MET A 192 -4.87 14.84 -2.30
CA MET A 192 -5.07 15.04 -3.73
C MET A 192 -4.56 16.42 -4.16
N ASP A 193 -4.91 17.47 -3.43
CA ASP A 193 -4.51 18.83 -3.74
C ASP A 193 -2.99 19.03 -3.64
N ILE A 194 -2.37 18.52 -2.58
CA ILE A 194 -0.91 18.54 -2.41
C ILE A 194 -0.24 17.77 -3.55
N ALA A 195 -0.70 16.53 -3.81
CA ALA A 195 -0.10 15.68 -4.83
C ALA A 195 -0.21 16.30 -6.23
N THR A 196 -1.39 16.84 -6.60
CA THR A 196 -1.59 17.44 -7.92
C THR A 196 -0.85 18.76 -8.11
N ASP A 197 -0.73 19.56 -7.05
CA ASP A 197 0.11 20.78 -7.10
C ASP A 197 1.60 20.43 -7.30
N LEU A 198 2.10 19.42 -6.60
CA LEU A 198 3.47 18.90 -6.80
C LEU A 198 3.68 18.27 -8.19
N LEU A 199 2.70 17.55 -8.70
CA LEU A 199 2.84 16.79 -9.94
C LEU A 199 2.62 17.67 -11.17
N PHE A 200 1.62 18.53 -11.13
CA PHE A 200 1.15 19.32 -12.28
C PHE A 200 1.58 20.81 -12.20
N GLY A 201 2.00 21.27 -11.01
CA GLY A 201 2.17 22.71 -10.74
C GLY A 201 0.85 23.46 -10.58
N LYS A 202 -0.26 22.72 -10.49
CA LYS A 202 -1.61 23.24 -10.29
C LYS A 202 -2.43 22.20 -9.51
N SER A 203 -3.01 22.64 -8.37
CA SER A 203 -3.92 21.80 -7.59
C SER A 203 -5.22 21.51 -8.34
N THR A 204 -5.81 20.34 -8.07
CA THR A 204 -7.20 20.03 -8.43
C THR A 204 -8.21 20.79 -7.58
N ASP A 205 -7.78 21.42 -6.49
CA ASP A 205 -8.65 22.15 -5.55
C ASP A 205 -9.82 21.29 -5.02
N ALA A 206 -9.53 20.03 -4.75
CA ALA A 206 -10.53 19.03 -4.32
C ALA A 206 -11.19 19.41 -2.98
N LEU A 207 -10.48 20.15 -2.13
CA LEU A 207 -11.01 20.70 -0.87
C LEU A 207 -12.07 21.78 -1.13
N ASN A 208 -11.96 22.54 -2.20
CA ASN A 208 -12.91 23.57 -2.57
C ASN A 208 -14.01 22.94 -3.43
N GLN A 209 -15.06 22.44 -2.82
CA GLN A 209 -16.16 21.73 -3.49
C GLN A 209 -17.01 22.66 -4.39
N ASP A 210 -16.35 23.52 -5.17
CA ASP A 210 -17.06 24.34 -6.14
C ASP A 210 -17.71 23.40 -7.17
N GLU A 211 -19.05 23.36 -7.16
CA GLU A 211 -19.87 22.44 -7.98
C GLU A 211 -19.67 22.62 -9.49
N ASN A 212 -18.94 23.66 -9.89
CA ASN A 212 -18.84 24.08 -11.29
C ASN A 212 -17.66 23.44 -12.06
N ASP A 213 -16.66 22.82 -11.42
CA ASP A 213 -15.59 22.15 -12.15
C ASP A 213 -15.86 20.64 -12.28
N HIS A 214 -16.75 20.31 -13.20
CA HIS A 214 -17.13 18.92 -13.49
C HIS A 214 -15.94 18.03 -13.90
N ALA A 215 -14.92 18.61 -14.56
CA ALA A 215 -13.78 17.84 -15.05
C ALA A 215 -12.90 17.30 -13.89
N ILE A 216 -12.68 18.12 -12.87
CA ILE A 216 -11.93 17.73 -11.67
C ILE A 216 -12.71 16.69 -10.87
N LYS A 217 -14.01 16.93 -10.67
CA LYS A 217 -14.87 15.97 -9.96
C LYS A 217 -14.91 14.62 -10.66
N ASP A 218 -15.12 14.61 -11.97
CA ASP A 218 -15.11 13.38 -12.78
C ASP A 218 -13.74 12.67 -12.70
N PHE A 219 -12.64 13.41 -12.67
CA PHE A 219 -11.31 12.85 -12.49
C PHE A 219 -11.14 12.21 -11.10
N CYS A 220 -11.53 12.89 -10.02
CA CYS A 220 -11.44 12.36 -8.66
C CYS A 220 -12.30 11.10 -8.49
N GLU A 221 -13.54 11.11 -9.00
CA GLU A 221 -14.43 9.95 -8.99
C GLU A 221 -13.85 8.79 -9.81
N ALA A 222 -13.32 9.08 -10.99
CA ALA A 222 -12.69 8.08 -11.86
C ALA A 222 -11.46 7.46 -11.20
N PHE A 223 -10.63 8.27 -10.55
CA PHE A 223 -9.46 7.82 -9.82
C PHE A 223 -9.83 6.94 -8.63
N ASN A 224 -10.83 7.35 -7.83
CA ASN A 224 -11.36 6.56 -6.71
C ASN A 224 -11.88 5.19 -7.18
N TYR A 225 -12.63 5.17 -8.28
CA TYR A 225 -13.15 3.91 -8.84
C TYR A 225 -12.04 3.00 -9.37
N ALA A 226 -11.03 3.56 -10.06
CA ALA A 226 -9.92 2.80 -10.63
C ALA A 226 -9.02 2.20 -9.55
N SER A 227 -8.75 2.95 -8.48
CA SER A 227 -7.88 2.52 -7.38
C SER A 227 -8.54 1.55 -6.40
N ASN A 228 -9.88 1.40 -6.41
CA ASN A 228 -10.58 0.50 -5.49
C ASN A 228 -11.26 -0.69 -6.20
N PRO A 229 -10.54 -1.82 -6.39
CA PRO A 229 -11.12 -2.99 -7.05
C PRO A 229 -12.28 -3.63 -6.26
N PHE A 230 -12.33 -3.44 -4.93
CA PHE A 230 -13.35 -4.04 -4.07
C PHE A 230 -14.72 -3.34 -4.18
N GLU A 231 -14.77 -2.09 -4.58
CA GLU A 231 -16.01 -1.34 -4.79
C GLU A 231 -16.62 -1.55 -6.19
N ARG A 232 -15.89 -2.18 -7.11
CA ARG A 232 -16.40 -2.43 -8.47
C ARG A 232 -17.60 -3.36 -8.46
N GLU A 233 -18.59 -3.07 -9.32
CA GLU A 233 -19.82 -3.86 -9.50
C GLU A 233 -19.53 -5.35 -9.69
N ALA A 234 -18.52 -5.69 -10.50
CA ALA A 234 -18.11 -7.07 -10.72
C ALA A 234 -17.67 -7.75 -9.42
N PHE A 235 -16.93 -7.03 -8.54
CA PHE A 235 -16.48 -7.56 -7.27
C PHE A 235 -17.66 -7.70 -6.27
N LYS A 236 -18.54 -6.70 -6.19
CA LYS A 236 -19.77 -6.76 -5.37
C LYS A 236 -20.63 -7.97 -5.75
N LYS A 237 -20.73 -8.27 -7.06
CA LYS A 237 -21.53 -9.37 -7.59
C LYS A 237 -20.86 -10.74 -7.50
N TRP A 238 -19.57 -10.83 -7.81
CA TRP A 238 -18.83 -12.09 -7.99
C TRP A 238 -17.74 -12.31 -6.94
N GLY A 239 -17.52 -11.36 -6.02
CA GLY A 239 -16.47 -11.43 -5.01
C GLY A 239 -15.07 -11.54 -5.64
N VAL A 240 -14.21 -12.33 -5.02
CA VAL A 240 -12.83 -12.55 -5.48
C VAL A 240 -12.75 -13.15 -6.89
N ILE A 241 -13.78 -13.87 -7.35
CA ILE A 241 -13.84 -14.41 -8.71
C ILE A 241 -13.78 -13.28 -9.76
N ALA A 242 -14.29 -12.09 -9.42
CA ALA A 242 -14.22 -10.93 -10.32
C ALA A 242 -12.78 -10.52 -10.70
N LEU A 243 -11.80 -10.81 -9.87
CA LEU A 243 -10.39 -10.53 -10.17
C LEU A 243 -9.83 -11.40 -11.32
N PHE A 244 -10.50 -12.51 -11.61
CA PHE A 244 -10.14 -13.44 -12.68
C PHE A 244 -11.03 -13.32 -13.91
N LEU A 245 -12.08 -12.46 -13.87
CA LEU A 245 -12.96 -12.24 -15.00
C LEU A 245 -12.28 -11.36 -16.07
N PRO A 246 -12.53 -11.63 -17.37
CA PRO A 246 -12.04 -10.78 -18.44
C PRO A 246 -12.58 -9.34 -18.33
N ASP A 247 -11.75 -8.34 -18.67
CA ASP A 247 -12.08 -6.89 -18.63
C ASP A 247 -13.32 -6.50 -19.46
N ARG A 248 -13.74 -7.34 -20.41
CA ARG A 248 -14.97 -7.12 -21.19
C ARG A 248 -16.24 -7.05 -20.31
N PHE A 249 -16.20 -7.63 -19.12
CA PHE A 249 -17.31 -7.56 -18.15
C PHE A 249 -17.24 -6.33 -17.23
N ASN A 250 -16.31 -5.41 -17.49
CA ASN A 250 -16.08 -4.24 -16.63
C ASN A 250 -16.07 -2.95 -17.46
N SER A 251 -17.18 -2.67 -18.14
CA SER A 251 -17.33 -1.46 -18.99
C SER A 251 -17.19 -0.17 -18.19
N ALA A 252 -17.67 -0.15 -16.94
CA ALA A 252 -17.51 0.99 -16.03
C ALA A 252 -16.03 1.30 -15.75
N LYS A 253 -15.20 0.26 -15.50
CA LYS A 253 -13.75 0.44 -15.33
C LYS A 253 -13.14 1.15 -16.54
N LYS A 254 -13.49 0.73 -17.75
CA LYS A 254 -12.94 1.34 -18.98
C LYS A 254 -13.30 2.82 -19.10
N LYS A 255 -14.56 3.18 -18.78
CA LYS A 255 -15.02 4.58 -18.81
C LYS A 255 -14.22 5.43 -17.83
N HIS A 256 -14.09 5.00 -16.56
CA HIS A 256 -13.35 5.75 -15.55
C HIS A 256 -11.84 5.82 -15.85
N VAL A 257 -11.23 4.72 -16.30
CA VAL A 257 -9.82 4.74 -16.71
C VAL A 257 -9.59 5.73 -17.85
N LYS A 258 -10.49 5.77 -18.84
CA LYS A 258 -10.39 6.72 -19.94
C LYS A 258 -10.51 8.17 -19.44
N ALA A 259 -11.49 8.48 -18.60
CA ALA A 259 -11.66 9.84 -18.04
C ALA A 259 -10.41 10.30 -17.27
N MET A 260 -9.84 9.42 -16.46
CA MET A 260 -8.62 9.70 -15.72
C MET A 260 -7.42 9.95 -16.64
N GLN A 261 -7.25 9.15 -17.69
CA GLN A 261 -6.16 9.30 -18.66
C GLN A 261 -6.34 10.57 -19.51
N ASP A 262 -7.56 10.84 -19.99
CA ASP A 262 -7.88 12.03 -20.80
C ASP A 262 -7.60 13.32 -19.99
N PHE A 263 -7.87 13.34 -18.69
CA PHE A 263 -7.58 14.47 -17.81
C PHE A 263 -6.07 14.76 -17.73
N VAL A 264 -5.25 13.73 -17.46
CA VAL A 264 -3.79 13.88 -17.39
C VAL A 264 -3.22 14.26 -18.77
N ASP A 265 -3.73 13.66 -19.85
CA ASP A 265 -3.32 14.00 -21.21
C ASP A 265 -3.64 15.46 -21.55
N HIS A 266 -4.79 15.99 -21.10
CA HIS A 266 -5.14 17.41 -21.27
C HIS A 266 -4.15 18.33 -20.54
N ILE A 267 -3.76 18.00 -19.31
CA ILE A 267 -2.76 18.78 -18.56
C ILE A 267 -1.41 18.79 -19.27
N ILE A 268 -0.94 17.63 -19.75
CA ILE A 268 0.32 17.52 -20.48
C ILE A 268 0.27 18.35 -21.78
N ALA A 269 -0.84 18.26 -22.54
CA ALA A 269 -1.03 19.01 -23.78
C ALA A 269 -1.07 20.52 -23.54
N THR A 270 -1.81 20.97 -22.51
CA THR A 270 -1.89 22.39 -22.13
C THR A 270 -0.51 22.95 -21.79
N ARG A 271 0.26 22.21 -20.98
CA ARG A 271 1.64 22.59 -20.65
C ARG A 271 2.52 22.71 -21.90
N ASN A 272 2.43 21.73 -22.81
CA ASN A 272 3.26 21.70 -24.02
C ASN A 272 2.92 22.83 -25.00
N SER A 273 1.69 23.38 -24.95
CA SER A 273 1.26 24.53 -25.76
C SER A 273 1.66 25.88 -25.17
N MET A 274 2.12 25.94 -23.89
CA MET A 274 2.60 27.17 -23.28
C MET A 274 3.91 27.66 -23.94
N PRO A 275 4.11 28.98 -24.12
CA PRO A 275 5.39 29.58 -24.52
C PRO A 275 6.53 29.12 -23.56
N GLU A 276 7.73 28.97 -24.09
CA GLU A 276 8.90 28.53 -23.31
C GLU A 276 9.23 29.48 -22.15
N GLU A 277 9.01 30.78 -22.35
CA GLU A 277 9.19 31.83 -21.34
C GLU A 277 8.23 31.63 -20.15
N GLU A 278 6.94 31.36 -20.41
CA GLU A 278 5.97 31.08 -19.35
C GLU A 278 6.22 29.75 -18.64
N ARG A 279 6.75 28.75 -19.36
CA ARG A 279 7.16 27.46 -18.76
C ARG A 279 8.32 27.64 -17.78
N ASN A 280 9.23 28.59 -18.05
CA ASN A 280 10.42 28.87 -17.26
C ASN A 280 10.14 29.89 -16.14
N GLU A 281 9.25 30.86 -16.33
CA GLU A 281 8.88 31.87 -15.32
C GLU A 281 8.01 31.27 -14.19
N LYS A 282 7.14 30.31 -14.49
CA LYS A 282 6.36 29.55 -13.50
C LYS A 282 7.19 28.43 -12.84
N GLN A 283 8.45 28.73 -12.54
CA GLN A 283 9.49 27.83 -11.99
C GLN A 283 9.14 27.17 -10.63
N ARG A 284 7.89 26.72 -10.45
CA ARG A 284 7.63 25.66 -9.48
C ARG A 284 8.02 24.34 -10.13
N TYR A 285 9.06 23.70 -9.60
CA TYR A 285 9.42 22.35 -9.96
C TYR A 285 8.17 21.45 -9.88
N ASN A 286 7.79 20.86 -10.99
CA ASN A 286 6.71 19.88 -11.03
C ASN A 286 7.17 18.64 -11.79
N LEU A 287 6.53 17.50 -11.47
CA LEU A 287 6.94 16.19 -12.02
C LEU A 287 6.84 16.15 -13.55
N ILE A 288 5.76 16.69 -14.13
CA ILE A 288 5.57 16.66 -15.59
C ILE A 288 6.70 17.43 -16.29
N SER A 289 7.11 18.58 -15.73
CA SER A 289 8.24 19.34 -16.27
C SER A 289 9.53 18.53 -16.22
N ALA A 290 9.86 17.97 -15.08
CA ALA A 290 11.06 17.15 -14.92
C ALA A 290 11.06 15.91 -15.84
N LEU A 291 9.93 15.22 -15.97
CA LEU A 291 9.82 14.09 -16.89
C LEU A 291 9.98 14.52 -18.35
N SER A 292 9.44 15.69 -18.74
CA SER A 292 9.51 16.19 -20.11
C SER A 292 10.94 16.59 -20.53
N GLU A 293 11.83 16.85 -19.58
CA GLU A 293 13.27 17.04 -19.84
C GLU A 293 13.97 15.72 -20.22
N HIS A 294 13.45 14.60 -19.72
CA HIS A 294 14.05 13.27 -19.94
C HIS A 294 13.43 12.50 -21.10
N THR A 295 12.15 12.78 -21.45
CA THR A 295 11.45 12.05 -22.50
C THR A 295 10.37 12.89 -23.16
N GLN A 296 10.17 12.70 -24.48
CA GLN A 296 9.06 13.26 -25.24
C GLN A 296 7.91 12.25 -25.41
N ASP A 297 8.05 11.04 -24.87
CA ASP A 297 7.01 10.01 -24.90
C ASP A 297 5.86 10.39 -23.96
N HIS A 298 4.79 10.89 -24.55
CA HIS A 298 3.57 11.34 -23.86
C HIS A 298 2.93 10.21 -23.03
N MET A 299 2.92 8.98 -23.56
CA MET A 299 2.38 7.83 -22.86
C MET A 299 3.20 7.47 -21.62
N ARG A 300 4.51 7.66 -21.71
CA ARG A 300 5.42 7.46 -20.61
C ARG A 300 5.22 8.49 -19.51
N ILE A 301 5.16 9.77 -19.85
CA ILE A 301 4.91 10.87 -18.90
C ILE A 301 3.59 10.62 -18.17
N ARG A 302 2.50 10.35 -18.90
CA ARG A 302 1.19 10.02 -18.30
C ARG A 302 1.28 8.84 -17.33
N SER A 303 1.93 7.76 -17.74
CA SER A 303 2.04 6.56 -16.93
C SER A 303 2.79 6.82 -15.63
N GLU A 304 3.95 7.46 -15.67
CA GLU A 304 4.70 7.80 -14.45
C GLU A 304 3.92 8.76 -13.54
N THR A 305 3.25 9.75 -14.12
CA THR A 305 2.43 10.72 -13.38
C THR A 305 1.28 10.03 -12.64
N LEU A 306 0.53 9.13 -13.29
CA LEU A 306 -0.54 8.36 -12.65
C LEU A 306 -0.02 7.43 -11.55
N ASN A 307 1.16 6.83 -11.75
CA ASN A 307 1.80 5.99 -10.74
C ASN A 307 2.16 6.80 -9.49
N VAL A 308 2.74 7.99 -9.65
CA VAL A 308 3.13 8.85 -8.52
C VAL A 308 1.90 9.43 -7.81
N LEU A 309 0.87 9.82 -8.55
CA LEU A 309 -0.39 10.32 -7.98
C LEU A 309 -1.05 9.26 -7.07
N LEU A 310 -1.15 8.00 -7.55
CA LEU A 310 -1.67 6.91 -6.74
C LEU A 310 -0.85 6.72 -5.45
N ALA A 311 0.48 6.85 -5.55
CA ALA A 311 1.36 6.69 -4.42
C ALA A 311 1.19 7.79 -3.36
N GLY A 312 1.09 9.05 -3.78
CA GLY A 312 1.09 10.22 -2.90
C GLY A 312 -0.25 10.43 -2.19
N ARG A 313 -1.36 10.22 -2.88
CA ARG A 313 -2.68 10.54 -2.36
C ARG A 313 -3.14 9.59 -1.26
N ASP A 314 -3.40 8.33 -1.61
CA ASP A 314 -4.12 7.40 -0.72
C ASP A 314 -3.28 6.98 0.49
N THR A 315 -1.95 6.96 0.33
CA THR A 315 -1.06 6.51 1.40
C THR A 315 -0.91 7.56 2.51
N VAL A 316 -0.71 8.82 2.14
CA VAL A 316 -0.57 9.94 3.09
C VAL A 316 -1.90 10.20 3.79
N ALA A 317 -3.01 10.25 3.07
CA ALA A 317 -4.34 10.43 3.64
C ALA A 317 -4.69 9.35 4.66
N SER A 318 -4.40 8.07 4.35
CA SER A 318 -4.65 6.96 5.27
C SER A 318 -3.76 7.04 6.51
N LEU A 319 -2.49 7.42 6.36
CA LEU A 319 -1.57 7.58 7.49
C LEU A 319 -1.99 8.73 8.41
N LEU A 320 -2.35 9.87 7.85
CA LEU A 320 -2.89 11.01 8.60
C LEU A 320 -4.16 10.63 9.35
N SER A 321 -5.10 9.95 8.67
CA SER A 321 -6.36 9.50 9.28
C SER A 321 -6.12 8.58 10.47
N ASN A 322 -5.19 7.62 10.36
CA ASN A 322 -4.87 6.71 11.45
C ASN A 322 -4.22 7.42 12.64
N ILE A 323 -3.32 8.39 12.39
CA ILE A 323 -2.67 9.17 13.46
C ILE A 323 -3.69 10.06 14.17
N LEU A 324 -4.50 10.82 13.43
CA LEU A 324 -5.50 11.72 13.99
C LEU A 324 -6.66 10.97 14.65
N TRP A 325 -6.90 9.70 14.28
CA TRP A 325 -7.82 8.81 14.98
C TRP A 325 -7.26 8.35 16.33
N GLU A 326 -5.94 8.07 16.43
CA GLU A 326 -5.29 7.62 17.67
C GLU A 326 -5.05 8.74 18.67
N LEU A 327 -4.56 9.90 18.23
CA LEU A 327 -4.12 10.97 19.14
C LEU A 327 -5.17 11.37 20.19
N PRO A 328 -6.45 11.62 19.86
CA PRO A 328 -7.43 12.02 20.86
C PRO A 328 -7.84 10.88 21.82
N ARG A 329 -7.46 9.63 21.52
CA ARG A 329 -7.69 8.45 22.38
C ARG A 329 -6.61 8.27 23.44
N HIS A 330 -5.47 8.97 23.28
CA HIS A 330 -4.29 8.85 24.12
C HIS A 330 -3.81 10.25 24.59
N SER A 331 -4.49 10.81 25.59
CA SER A 331 -4.22 12.18 26.08
C SER A 331 -2.76 12.40 26.46
N GLN A 332 -2.11 11.45 27.14
CA GLN A 332 -0.70 11.55 27.53
C GLN A 332 0.23 11.61 26.33
N ILE A 333 -0.07 10.86 25.27
CA ILE A 333 0.70 10.89 24.02
C ILE A 333 0.51 12.24 23.32
N LEU A 334 -0.73 12.72 23.27
CA LEU A 334 -1.05 14.03 22.69
C LEU A 334 -0.36 15.17 23.43
N ASP A 335 -0.35 15.13 24.78
CA ASP A 335 0.32 16.14 25.60
C ASP A 335 1.84 16.11 25.42
N SER A 336 2.44 14.91 25.35
CA SER A 336 3.87 14.76 25.06
C SER A 336 4.25 15.30 23.67
N LEU A 337 3.37 15.09 22.68
CA LEU A 337 3.57 15.63 21.34
C LEU A 337 3.45 17.16 21.31
N ARG A 338 2.48 17.72 22.05
CA ARG A 338 2.34 19.18 22.19
C ARG A 338 3.57 19.83 22.79
N ASN A 339 4.10 19.22 23.85
CA ASN A 339 5.33 19.71 24.48
C ASN A 339 6.50 19.70 23.51
N GLU A 340 6.71 18.60 22.73
CA GLU A 340 7.78 18.56 21.72
C GLU A 340 7.59 19.65 20.67
N ILE A 341 6.37 19.86 20.16
CA ILE A 341 6.09 20.90 19.16
C ILE A 341 6.35 22.30 19.75
N GLN A 342 5.88 22.57 20.98
CA GLN A 342 6.10 23.82 21.66
C GLN A 342 7.59 24.12 21.89
N ASP A 343 8.36 23.11 22.30
CA ASP A 343 9.80 23.24 22.53
C ASP A 343 10.61 23.49 21.25
N VAL A 344 10.17 22.92 20.11
CA VAL A 344 10.92 22.95 18.84
C VAL A 344 10.55 24.15 17.98
N CYS A 345 9.27 24.49 17.85
CA CYS A 345 8.81 25.56 16.95
C CYS A 345 7.79 26.52 17.57
N GLY A 346 7.30 26.25 18.81
CA GLY A 346 6.31 27.12 19.44
C GLY A 346 5.04 27.26 18.59
N THR A 347 4.66 28.51 18.32
CA THR A 347 3.54 28.87 17.45
C THR A 347 3.97 29.12 15.99
N ASP A 348 5.28 29.08 15.69
CA ASP A 348 5.79 29.29 14.35
C ASP A 348 5.49 28.08 13.45
N LEU A 349 5.46 28.32 12.13
CA LEU A 349 5.29 27.27 11.14
C LEU A 349 6.50 26.31 11.18
N PRO A 350 6.30 25.00 11.30
CA PRO A 350 7.39 24.04 11.39
C PRO A 350 8.23 24.04 10.10
N SER A 351 9.53 24.28 10.22
CA SER A 351 10.47 24.11 9.11
C SER A 351 10.84 22.65 8.90
N TYR A 352 11.40 22.33 7.74
CA TYR A 352 11.87 20.97 7.42
C TYR A 352 12.88 20.44 8.47
N GLU A 353 13.84 21.26 8.90
CA GLU A 353 14.87 20.82 9.86
C GLU A 353 14.28 20.65 11.27
N GLN A 354 13.33 21.48 11.67
CA GLN A 354 12.60 21.33 12.93
C GLN A 354 11.80 20.03 12.97
N LEU A 355 10.99 19.75 11.92
CA LEU A 355 10.26 18.49 11.82
C LEU A 355 11.19 17.26 11.87
N LYS A 356 12.33 17.32 11.20
CA LYS A 356 13.32 16.26 11.24
C LYS A 356 13.91 16.03 12.63
N SER A 357 13.96 17.06 13.48
CA SER A 357 14.44 16.98 14.86
C SER A 357 13.41 16.41 15.84
N MET A 358 12.11 16.45 15.52
CA MET A 358 11.02 15.97 16.35
C MET A 358 11.01 14.43 16.42
N ARG A 359 11.58 13.90 17.48
CA ARG A 359 11.76 12.45 17.66
C ARG A 359 10.45 11.78 18.09
N TYR A 360 9.65 12.44 18.93
CA TYR A 360 8.41 11.89 19.43
C TYR A 360 7.34 11.87 18.35
N LEU A 361 7.21 12.95 17.57
CA LEU A 361 6.34 12.98 16.40
C LEU A 361 6.71 11.85 15.41
N ARG A 362 8.00 11.64 15.15
CA ARG A 362 8.46 10.54 14.31
C ARG A 362 8.11 9.18 14.90
N ALA A 363 8.20 9.02 16.22
CA ALA A 363 7.81 7.80 16.92
C ALA A 363 6.31 7.50 16.76
N ILE A 364 5.45 8.52 16.86
CA ILE A 364 4.00 8.42 16.61
C ILE A 364 3.72 7.94 15.18
N VAL A 365 4.38 8.54 14.18
CA VAL A 365 4.23 8.14 12.77
C VAL A 365 4.65 6.68 12.56
N ASN A 366 5.77 6.26 13.15
CA ASN A 366 6.23 4.88 13.05
C ASN A 366 5.26 3.90 13.73
N GLU A 367 4.75 4.25 14.91
CA GLU A 367 3.82 3.40 15.66
C GLU A 367 2.48 3.24 14.94
N SER A 368 1.96 4.32 14.35
CA SER A 368 0.78 4.24 13.50
C SER A 368 1.01 3.30 12.31
N GLN A 369 2.14 3.40 11.61
CA GLN A 369 2.46 2.51 10.49
C GLN A 369 2.70 1.06 10.94
N ARG A 370 3.13 0.84 12.18
CA ARG A 370 3.28 -0.51 12.74
C ARG A 370 1.92 -1.16 12.98
N LEU A 371 1.01 -0.45 13.66
CA LEU A 371 -0.32 -0.99 13.98
C LEU A 371 -1.25 -0.97 12.76
N TYR A 372 -1.19 0.07 11.96
CA TYR A 372 -2.08 0.28 10.80
C TYR A 372 -1.26 0.42 9.52
N PRO A 373 -0.55 -0.65 9.10
CA PRO A 373 0.29 -0.56 7.91
C PRO A 373 -0.56 -0.23 6.68
N ILE A 374 -0.19 0.84 5.99
CA ILE A 374 -0.92 1.32 4.80
C ILE A 374 -0.89 0.27 3.67
N VAL A 375 0.18 -0.51 3.59
CA VAL A 375 0.27 -1.70 2.73
C VAL A 375 0.45 -2.92 3.65
N PRO A 376 -0.66 -3.51 4.15
CA PRO A 376 -0.61 -4.54 5.20
C PRO A 376 -0.07 -5.89 4.74
N ALA A 377 -0.06 -6.13 3.43
CA ALA A 377 0.51 -7.32 2.80
C ALA A 377 0.97 -6.97 1.38
N ASN A 378 1.97 -7.69 0.89
CA ASN A 378 2.41 -7.59 -0.50
C ASN A 378 2.94 -8.95 -0.96
N SER A 379 3.11 -9.15 -2.27
CA SER A 379 3.53 -10.43 -2.83
C SER A 379 4.59 -10.29 -3.91
N ARG A 380 5.28 -11.39 -4.17
CA ARG A 380 6.18 -11.58 -5.29
C ARG A 380 5.95 -12.95 -5.91
N GLU A 381 6.23 -13.06 -7.20
CA GLU A 381 6.24 -14.30 -7.96
C GLU A 381 7.69 -14.76 -8.16
N ALA A 382 8.00 -16.01 -7.87
CA ALA A 382 9.31 -16.59 -8.12
C ALA A 382 9.52 -16.79 -9.63
N ILE A 383 10.53 -16.18 -10.21
CA ILE A 383 10.86 -16.32 -11.65
C ILE A 383 11.89 -17.41 -11.93
N VAL A 384 12.49 -17.93 -10.89
CA VAL A 384 13.36 -19.11 -10.85
C VAL A 384 12.99 -19.98 -9.66
N ASP A 385 13.49 -21.21 -9.59
CA ASP A 385 13.45 -22.00 -8.36
C ASP A 385 14.36 -21.31 -7.32
N THR A 386 13.80 -20.94 -6.17
CA THR A 386 14.50 -20.17 -5.13
C THR A 386 14.13 -20.66 -3.73
N PHE A 387 14.62 -19.99 -2.69
CA PHE A 387 14.49 -20.46 -1.32
C PHE A 387 14.07 -19.35 -0.38
N LEU A 388 13.23 -19.71 0.60
CA LEU A 388 13.05 -18.91 1.81
C LEU A 388 13.88 -19.54 2.94
N PRO A 389 14.63 -18.74 3.72
CA PRO A 389 15.55 -19.26 4.73
C PRO A 389 14.85 -19.95 5.90
N ARG A 390 13.56 -19.66 6.15
CA ARG A 390 12.80 -20.17 7.30
C ARG A 390 11.38 -20.58 6.94
N GLY A 391 10.80 -21.43 7.81
CA GLY A 391 9.39 -21.85 7.74
C GLY A 391 9.21 -23.32 7.38
N GLY A 392 10.29 -24.04 7.03
CA GLY A 392 10.26 -25.46 6.75
C GLY A 392 10.40 -26.34 7.99
N GLY A 393 9.79 -27.51 7.95
CA GLY A 393 9.84 -28.49 9.02
C GLY A 393 8.91 -28.21 10.21
N PRO A 394 8.95 -29.08 11.22
CA PRO A 394 8.04 -28.99 12.37
C PRO A 394 8.25 -27.74 13.23
N ASP A 395 9.50 -27.31 13.37
CA ASP A 395 9.91 -26.14 14.16
C ASP A 395 9.94 -24.84 13.36
N GLY A 396 9.81 -24.91 12.02
CA GLY A 396 9.83 -23.76 11.14
C GLY A 396 11.22 -23.14 10.94
N THR A 397 12.30 -23.84 11.32
CA THR A 397 13.68 -23.29 11.23
C THR A 397 14.38 -23.63 9.93
N ALA A 398 13.95 -24.71 9.25
CA ALA A 398 14.55 -25.15 7.99
C ALA A 398 14.16 -24.25 6.81
N PRO A 399 15.00 -24.17 5.77
CA PRO A 399 14.65 -23.49 4.53
C PRO A 399 13.45 -24.14 3.83
N ILE A 400 12.77 -23.35 2.98
CA ILE A 400 11.68 -23.79 2.12
C ILE A 400 12.12 -23.62 0.67
N LEU A 401 11.95 -24.64 -0.15
CA LEU A 401 12.04 -24.51 -1.61
C LEU A 401 10.78 -23.83 -2.14
N VAL A 402 10.96 -22.77 -2.92
CA VAL A 402 9.90 -22.05 -3.64
C VAL A 402 10.09 -22.31 -5.13
N PRO A 403 9.26 -23.14 -5.76
CA PRO A 403 9.35 -23.41 -7.18
C PRO A 403 9.05 -22.17 -8.03
N LYS A 404 9.66 -22.09 -9.20
CA LYS A 404 9.34 -21.10 -10.22
C LYS A 404 7.82 -21.04 -10.49
N GLY A 405 7.25 -19.82 -10.57
CA GLY A 405 5.83 -19.58 -10.77
C GLY A 405 5.00 -19.62 -9.49
N SER A 406 5.62 -19.93 -8.34
CA SER A 406 4.97 -19.82 -7.05
C SER A 406 4.92 -18.37 -6.58
N TYR A 407 3.87 -18.02 -5.82
CA TYR A 407 3.75 -16.71 -5.18
C TYR A 407 4.15 -16.76 -3.71
N VAL A 408 4.87 -15.74 -3.26
CA VAL A 408 5.14 -15.53 -1.83
C VAL A 408 4.53 -14.19 -1.42
N ALA A 409 3.57 -14.24 -0.50
CA ALA A 409 3.02 -13.06 0.15
C ALA A 409 3.69 -12.87 1.51
N TYR A 410 4.12 -11.65 1.83
CA TYR A 410 4.53 -11.27 3.17
C TYR A 410 3.48 -10.38 3.81
N HIS A 411 3.18 -10.63 5.09
CA HIS A 411 2.06 -10.05 5.81
C HIS A 411 2.56 -9.13 6.92
N SER A 412 2.80 -7.85 6.56
CA SER A 412 3.34 -6.84 7.47
C SER A 412 2.45 -6.62 8.70
N TYR A 413 1.12 -6.61 8.52
CA TYR A 413 0.16 -6.46 9.63
C TYR A 413 0.34 -7.51 10.72
N SER A 414 0.50 -8.79 10.35
CA SER A 414 0.73 -9.86 11.32
C SER A 414 2.13 -9.82 11.90
N MET A 415 3.15 -9.59 11.06
CA MET A 415 4.54 -9.52 11.47
C MET A 415 4.76 -8.44 12.52
N GLN A 416 4.19 -7.26 12.30
CA GLN A 416 4.34 -6.07 13.15
C GLN A 416 3.52 -6.13 14.45
N ARG A 417 2.76 -7.23 14.68
CA ARG A 417 2.01 -7.55 15.90
C ARG A 417 2.53 -8.78 16.65
N ARG A 418 3.66 -9.32 16.23
CA ARG A 418 4.29 -10.46 16.91
C ARG A 418 4.89 -10.01 18.24
N THR A 419 4.50 -10.71 19.30
CA THR A 419 4.98 -10.40 20.66
C THR A 419 6.47 -10.69 20.87
N ASP A 420 6.99 -11.70 20.17
CA ASP A 420 8.44 -12.01 20.19
C ASP A 420 9.30 -10.93 19.49
N LEU A 421 8.72 -10.09 18.64
CA LEU A 421 9.41 -9.00 17.93
C LEU A 421 9.14 -7.62 18.55
N PHE A 422 7.94 -7.38 19.10
CA PHE A 422 7.49 -6.07 19.57
C PHE A 422 7.10 -6.02 21.04
N GLY A 423 7.25 -7.15 21.79
CA GLY A 423 6.90 -7.25 23.20
C GLY A 423 5.44 -7.62 23.44
N ASP A 424 5.09 -7.87 24.71
CA ASP A 424 3.74 -8.30 25.11
C ASP A 424 2.68 -7.22 24.81
N ASP A 425 3.09 -5.98 24.69
CA ASP A 425 2.28 -4.82 24.32
C ASP A 425 2.26 -4.56 22.79
N ALA A 426 2.50 -5.58 21.97
CA ALA A 426 2.54 -5.45 20.50
C ALA A 426 1.23 -4.94 19.88
N ASP A 427 0.07 -5.09 20.54
CA ASP A 427 -1.22 -4.57 20.08
C ASP A 427 -1.57 -3.19 20.66
N VAL A 428 -0.69 -2.60 21.51
CA VAL A 428 -0.89 -1.29 22.14
C VAL A 428 -0.18 -0.20 21.33
N PHE A 429 -0.89 0.95 21.15
CA PHE A 429 -0.29 2.14 20.54
C PHE A 429 0.66 2.81 21.56
N ARG A 430 1.96 2.57 21.42
CA ARG A 430 3.01 3.04 22.34
C ARG A 430 4.19 3.61 21.56
N PRO A 431 4.17 4.89 21.22
CA PRO A 431 5.26 5.56 20.48
C PRO A 431 6.62 5.49 21.20
N GLU A 432 6.64 5.44 22.53
CA GLU A 432 7.83 5.43 23.36
C GLU A 432 8.77 4.26 23.02
N ARG A 433 8.25 3.12 22.52
CA ARG A 433 9.09 1.99 22.08
C ARG A 433 10.16 2.39 21.07
N TRP A 434 9.86 3.37 20.20
CA TRP A 434 10.77 3.87 19.18
C TRP A 434 11.91 4.74 19.73
N LEU A 435 11.77 5.20 20.96
CA LEU A 435 12.75 6.00 21.66
C LEU A 435 13.71 5.14 22.51
N GLU A 436 13.36 3.90 22.76
CA GLU A 436 14.17 2.95 23.52
C GLU A 436 15.47 2.62 22.78
N SER A 437 16.60 2.77 23.45
CA SER A 437 17.94 2.59 22.83
C SER A 437 18.18 1.19 22.29
N ARG A 438 17.53 0.18 22.86
CA ARG A 438 17.66 -1.23 22.46
C ARG A 438 16.65 -1.68 21.41
N PHE A 439 15.62 -0.90 21.15
CA PHE A 439 14.60 -1.28 20.18
C PHE A 439 15.10 -1.04 18.76
N ARG A 440 15.28 -2.12 18.01
CA ARG A 440 15.76 -2.11 16.62
C ARG A 440 15.04 -3.20 15.83
N PRO A 441 13.82 -2.94 15.34
CA PRO A 441 12.98 -3.97 14.69
C PRO A 441 13.58 -4.50 13.37
N GLY A 442 14.45 -3.73 12.71
CA GLY A 442 15.05 -4.16 11.43
C GLY A 442 14.01 -4.54 10.39
N TRP A 443 14.15 -5.72 9.80
CA TRP A 443 13.22 -6.24 8.78
C TRP A 443 11.84 -6.66 9.31
N ALA A 444 11.63 -6.61 10.61
CA ALA A 444 10.29 -6.77 11.19
C ALA A 444 9.39 -5.54 10.98
N PHE A 445 9.97 -4.39 10.57
CA PHE A 445 9.25 -3.15 10.30
C PHE A 445 9.61 -2.61 8.92
N VAL A 446 8.72 -2.78 7.94
CA VAL A 446 8.95 -2.44 6.53
C VAL A 446 7.81 -1.58 5.95
N PRO A 447 7.49 -0.42 6.58
CA PRO A 447 6.34 0.40 6.18
C PRO A 447 6.47 0.97 4.77
N PHE A 448 7.70 1.16 4.30
CA PHE A 448 8.03 1.65 2.97
C PHE A 448 8.63 0.57 2.06
N SER A 449 8.31 -0.73 2.34
CA SER A 449 8.99 -1.85 1.69
C SER A 449 10.49 -1.88 2.02
N GLY A 450 11.29 -2.57 1.19
CA GLY A 450 12.73 -2.68 1.42
C GLY A 450 13.50 -3.05 0.16
N GLY A 451 14.83 -3.08 0.27
CA GLY A 451 15.71 -3.42 -0.83
C GLY A 451 15.65 -2.44 -2.00
N PRO A 452 16.00 -2.87 -3.23
CA PRO A 452 16.04 -1.98 -4.38
C PRO A 452 14.72 -1.28 -4.71
N ARG A 453 13.56 -1.91 -4.38
CA ARG A 453 12.22 -1.34 -4.59
C ARG A 453 11.65 -0.63 -3.35
N VAL A 454 12.51 -0.16 -2.43
CA VAL A 454 12.09 0.71 -1.33
C VAL A 454 11.37 1.95 -1.87
N CYS A 455 10.36 2.44 -1.16
CA CYS A 455 9.57 3.61 -1.57
C CYS A 455 10.49 4.80 -1.86
N ILE A 456 10.38 5.35 -3.07
CA ILE A 456 11.17 6.50 -3.49
C ILE A 456 10.70 7.79 -2.81
N GLY A 457 9.39 7.89 -2.51
CA GLY A 457 8.75 9.04 -1.87
C GLY A 457 8.70 8.98 -0.34
N GLN A 458 9.41 8.05 0.33
CA GLN A 458 9.28 7.87 1.78
C GLN A 458 9.56 9.15 2.59
N ASN A 459 10.57 9.93 2.19
CA ASN A 459 10.92 11.17 2.90
C ASN A 459 9.86 12.25 2.70
N LEU A 460 9.28 12.35 1.50
CA LEU A 460 8.18 13.25 1.20
C LEU A 460 6.95 12.90 2.04
N ALA A 461 6.50 11.64 1.98
CA ALA A 461 5.34 11.17 2.73
C ALA A 461 5.47 11.39 4.24
N LEU A 462 6.68 11.17 4.79
CA LEU A 462 6.95 11.42 6.21
C LEU A 462 6.94 12.91 6.53
N PHE A 463 7.51 13.73 5.67
CA PHE A 463 7.53 15.17 5.85
C PHE A 463 6.12 15.76 5.80
N GLU A 464 5.34 15.43 4.78
CA GLU A 464 3.93 15.84 4.65
C GLU A 464 3.12 15.43 5.88
N THR A 465 3.23 14.16 6.28
CA THR A 465 2.51 13.62 7.45
C THR A 465 2.89 14.36 8.73
N MET A 466 4.20 14.52 8.99
CA MET A 466 4.67 15.20 10.20
C MET A 466 4.26 16.68 10.21
N TYR A 467 4.32 17.35 9.06
CA TYR A 467 3.90 18.74 8.92
C TYR A 467 2.41 18.90 9.28
N VAL A 468 1.54 18.15 8.61
CA VAL A 468 0.09 18.25 8.81
C VAL A 468 -0.28 17.89 10.24
N VAL A 469 0.28 16.83 10.84
CA VAL A 469 0.03 16.45 12.23
C VAL A 469 0.48 17.54 13.19
N ALA A 470 1.68 18.11 13.01
CA ALA A 470 2.16 19.22 13.85
C ALA A 470 1.21 20.42 13.78
N ARG A 471 0.76 20.80 12.58
CA ARG A 471 -0.18 21.90 12.38
C ARG A 471 -1.55 21.64 13.04
N PHE A 472 -2.10 20.42 12.94
CA PHE A 472 -3.33 20.05 13.65
C PHE A 472 -3.19 20.21 15.17
N VAL A 473 -2.07 19.78 15.75
CA VAL A 473 -1.82 19.84 17.21
C VAL A 473 -1.54 21.27 17.67
N GLN A 474 -0.98 22.14 16.82
CA GLN A 474 -0.81 23.57 17.11
C GLN A 474 -2.15 24.32 17.10
N GLU A 475 -3.04 24.03 16.16
CA GLU A 475 -4.26 24.82 15.94
C GLU A 475 -5.48 24.30 16.71
N PHE A 476 -5.52 22.98 17.07
CA PHE A 476 -6.73 22.39 17.64
C PHE A 476 -6.48 21.56 18.89
N ASP A 477 -7.44 21.62 19.79
CA ASP A 477 -7.67 20.59 20.80
C ASP A 477 -8.52 19.49 20.18
N LEU A 478 -7.99 18.25 20.27
CA LEU A 478 -8.56 17.06 19.66
C LEU A 478 -9.35 16.25 20.70
N SER A 479 -10.57 15.87 20.38
CA SER A 479 -11.38 14.95 21.20
C SER A 479 -11.94 13.81 20.36
N THR A 480 -12.00 12.61 20.95
CA THR A 480 -12.60 11.46 20.25
C THR A 480 -14.12 11.61 20.11
N ARG A 481 -14.66 11.25 18.97
CA ARG A 481 -16.11 11.25 18.68
C ARG A 481 -16.60 9.88 18.16
N ASP A 482 -15.74 8.88 18.21
CA ASP A 482 -16.02 7.53 17.75
C ASP A 482 -15.52 6.55 18.82
N ALA A 483 -16.41 5.71 19.33
CA ALA A 483 -16.09 4.66 20.30
C ALA A 483 -15.77 3.32 19.64
N ASP A 484 -16.00 3.20 18.32
CA ASP A 484 -15.79 1.95 17.60
C ASP A 484 -14.28 1.63 17.49
N PRO A 485 -13.92 0.35 17.61
CA PRO A 485 -12.55 -0.07 17.37
C PRO A 485 -12.17 0.15 15.89
N TRP A 486 -10.88 0.38 15.64
CA TRP A 486 -10.37 0.47 14.28
C TRP A 486 -10.65 -0.84 13.50
N GLN A 487 -11.18 -0.70 12.31
CA GLN A 487 -11.48 -1.80 11.40
C GLN A 487 -10.95 -1.46 10.00
N GLU A 488 -10.41 -2.46 9.30
CA GLU A 488 -9.83 -2.21 7.99
C GLU A 488 -10.87 -1.98 6.89
N LYS A 489 -10.63 -0.99 6.04
CA LYS A 489 -11.19 -0.87 4.70
C LYS A 489 -10.06 -1.06 3.69
N LEU A 490 -10.06 -2.21 3.03
CA LEU A 490 -9.02 -2.56 2.07
C LEU A 490 -9.35 -2.02 0.67
N SER A 491 -8.33 -1.43 0.06
CA SER A 491 -8.26 -1.06 -1.35
C SER A 491 -6.90 -1.52 -1.90
N ILE A 492 -6.24 -0.74 -2.76
CA ILE A 492 -4.80 -0.91 -3.02
C ILE A 492 -4.00 -0.59 -1.75
N THR A 493 -4.53 0.32 -0.93
CA THR A 493 -4.06 0.67 0.41
C THR A 493 -5.05 0.18 1.47
N CYS A 494 -4.75 0.44 2.74
CA CYS A 494 -5.61 0.14 3.88
C CYS A 494 -5.87 1.41 4.68
N MET A 495 -7.14 1.68 4.97
CA MET A 495 -7.62 2.80 5.77
C MET A 495 -8.64 2.34 6.82
N GLY A 496 -9.05 3.22 7.73
CA GLY A 496 -10.14 2.96 8.66
C GLY A 496 -11.49 2.87 7.95
N LEU A 497 -12.30 1.86 8.28
CA LEU A 497 -13.63 1.66 7.70
C LEU A 497 -14.62 2.74 8.13
N ASN A 498 -14.57 3.14 9.41
CA ASN A 498 -15.55 4.04 10.02
C ASN A 498 -15.17 5.53 9.91
N GLY A 499 -14.10 5.83 9.14
CA GLY A 499 -13.58 7.20 9.01
C GLY A 499 -12.68 7.60 10.18
N CYS A 500 -12.47 8.91 10.32
CA CYS A 500 -11.70 9.54 11.38
C CYS A 500 -12.57 10.63 12.04
N LYS A 501 -13.48 10.23 12.92
CA LYS A 501 -14.42 11.14 13.57
C LYS A 501 -13.82 11.73 14.83
N VAL A 502 -13.63 13.04 14.82
CA VAL A 502 -13.05 13.83 15.91
C VAL A 502 -13.86 15.09 16.19
N GLY A 503 -13.74 15.63 17.38
CA GLY A 503 -14.16 16.99 17.69
C GLY A 503 -12.93 17.88 17.74
N LEU A 504 -13.02 19.04 17.10
CA LEU A 504 -11.95 20.02 16.99
C LEU A 504 -12.38 21.32 17.65
N THR A 505 -11.61 21.80 18.64
CA THR A 505 -11.80 23.11 19.25
C THR A 505 -10.55 23.95 18.96
N ALA A 506 -10.75 25.17 18.44
CA ALA A 506 -9.63 26.05 18.17
C ALA A 506 -8.88 26.38 19.49
N ARG A 507 -7.55 26.34 19.41
CA ARG A 507 -6.71 26.72 20.58
C ARG A 507 -6.48 28.21 20.58
N GLU A 508 -6.59 28.79 21.77
CA GLU A 508 -6.13 30.16 21.99
C GLU A 508 -4.59 30.18 21.81
N LYS A 509 -4.11 31.10 20.97
CA LYS A 509 -2.66 31.33 20.80
C LYS A 509 -2.18 32.17 21.98
N GLU A 510 -1.55 31.52 22.94
CA GLU A 510 -0.86 32.23 24.04
C GLU A 510 0.37 32.99 23.52
#